data_9441ce50cf58bcbcddae8ecd2dfb9cd9
#
_entry.id   9441ce50cf58bcbcddae8ecd2dfb9cd9
#
_cell.length_a   1.000
_cell.length_b   1.000
_cell.length_c   1.000
_cell.angle_alpha   90.00
_cell.angle_beta   90.00
_cell.angle_gamma   90.00
#
_symmetry.space_group_name_H-M   'P 1'
#
loop_
_entity.id
_entity.type
_entity.pdbx_description
1 polymer ?
#
loop_
_entity_poly.entity_id
_entity_poly.type
_entity_poly.pdbx_seq_one_letter_code
_entity_poly.pdbx_strand_id
1 'polypeptide(L)'
;MSEQTPTDLQLEFQINGRNMKRRAKPHQRLLDFIRDDLALTGAKEGCGAGECGTCSVFVDGKLVKSCLMPVAKANGTKIETIEGLTGWGGVLTPVQKAFHKTGASQCGYCIPGMVMAATSALRENPKADIEEIKERLGGNICRCTGYTKIFEAVEMARDVLSGEASATVLEADGPGKSYIGNNVRRLDAPSKVSGRLRYAGDMVMPGMLHMQVLRSPHAHALIKSIDTSAAENLPGVACVVTADDVPGEDGFGVFVHDQPIMARGRVRYVGEAIAAVTADDVLTAAHAVSLIKVEYEPVAAVFDAEEAMQNGAPVVHDYAPDNIVKHIPIRKGNLEQGFADADLVVEQTYETQAVEHAYLEPEAGIAYVDHDDVVTVVSPSQNITHHRHMLAKIIDRPINKVRFIMSPVGGGFGGKEDMIYQGMLALAAMKTGAPVRLVYTREESIISTAKRHPARITYKMGLKNDGRITAVSFRMICDGGAYGLSTEGVMRKAAILSCGPYNVPNLEIDVYGVYTHNTPSGAFRTFGAMQSQFATESHMDICAEKLGLDPFEIRRINMMHDGAVTHTQQTLGSVSMGRVLDAAEKACRWDTGPVGMRGQERSDLGGDDTRPPCTLGARFRKTGDDDRQEVA
;
A
#
# COMPACT_ATOMS: atom_id res chain seq x y z
N MET A 1 -36.06 -22.37 21.62
CA MET A 1 -36.11 -22.99 20.27
C MET A 1 -34.71 -23.55 20.04
N SER A 2 -34.56 -24.87 19.91
CA SER A 2 -33.26 -25.49 19.63
C SER A 2 -32.81 -25.04 18.24
N GLU A 3 -31.75 -24.23 18.17
CA GLU A 3 -31.09 -23.95 16.91
C GLU A 3 -30.54 -25.25 16.35
N GLN A 4 -31.20 -25.75 15.32
CA GLN A 4 -30.67 -26.87 14.54
C GLN A 4 -29.41 -26.34 13.85
N THR A 5 -28.26 -26.85 14.25
CA THR A 5 -26.99 -26.63 13.54
C THR A 5 -27.21 -26.98 12.05
N PRO A 6 -26.95 -26.06 11.09
CA PRO A 6 -27.15 -26.37 9.68
C PRO A 6 -26.39 -27.62 9.32
N THR A 7 -27.09 -28.63 8.76
CA THR A 7 -26.43 -29.86 8.30
C THR A 7 -25.48 -29.53 7.16
N ASP A 8 -24.24 -30.03 7.25
CA ASP A 8 -23.23 -29.87 6.19
C ASP A 8 -23.77 -30.29 4.83
N LEU A 9 -23.44 -29.56 3.81
CA LEU A 9 -23.74 -29.88 2.42
C LEU A 9 -22.82 -31.01 1.94
N GLN A 10 -23.38 -32.03 1.29
CA GLN A 10 -22.60 -33.03 0.56
C GLN A 10 -22.39 -32.53 -0.86
N LEU A 11 -21.15 -32.30 -1.26
CA LEU A 11 -20.78 -31.81 -2.58
C LEU A 11 -20.06 -32.88 -3.38
N GLU A 12 -20.50 -33.09 -4.62
CA GLU A 12 -19.79 -33.88 -5.64
C GLU A 12 -19.40 -32.96 -6.79
N PHE A 13 -18.13 -32.85 -7.10
CA PHE A 13 -17.61 -31.94 -8.10
C PHE A 13 -16.28 -32.44 -8.69
N GLN A 14 -15.84 -31.84 -9.77
CA GLN A 14 -14.49 -32.06 -10.28
C GLN A 14 -13.63 -30.83 -10.02
N ILE A 15 -12.40 -31.00 -9.51
CA ILE A 15 -11.45 -29.92 -9.35
C ILE A 15 -10.08 -30.30 -9.92
N ASN A 16 -9.55 -29.47 -10.82
CA ASN A 16 -8.28 -29.69 -11.50
C ASN A 16 -8.18 -31.09 -12.11
N GLY A 17 -9.27 -31.55 -12.74
CA GLY A 17 -9.38 -32.86 -13.37
C GLY A 17 -9.67 -34.04 -12.42
N ARG A 18 -9.79 -33.83 -11.12
CA ARG A 18 -10.06 -34.87 -10.12
C ARG A 18 -11.50 -34.81 -9.64
N ASN A 19 -12.21 -35.93 -9.67
CA ASN A 19 -13.53 -36.05 -9.04
C ASN A 19 -13.39 -36.12 -7.51
N MET A 20 -14.16 -35.33 -6.80
CA MET A 20 -14.12 -35.22 -5.34
C MET A 20 -15.52 -35.25 -4.75
N LYS A 21 -15.62 -35.83 -3.54
CA LYS A 21 -16.77 -35.72 -2.66
C LYS A 21 -16.30 -35.09 -1.35
N ARG A 22 -16.93 -34.01 -0.91
CA ARG A 22 -16.57 -33.28 0.30
C ARG A 22 -17.81 -32.76 1.01
N ARG A 23 -17.68 -32.54 2.31
CA ARG A 23 -18.64 -31.76 3.10
C ARG A 23 -18.23 -30.33 3.14
N ALA A 24 -19.19 -29.42 3.16
CA ALA A 24 -18.95 -27.98 3.29
C ALA A 24 -20.07 -27.34 4.12
N LYS A 25 -19.74 -26.25 4.83
CA LYS A 25 -20.74 -25.49 5.58
C LYS A 25 -21.61 -24.69 4.60
N PRO A 26 -22.95 -24.60 4.77
CA PRO A 26 -23.86 -23.97 3.80
C PRO A 26 -23.54 -22.49 3.51
N HIS A 27 -23.02 -21.76 4.47
CA HIS A 27 -22.67 -20.34 4.39
C HIS A 27 -21.26 -20.06 3.84
N GLN A 28 -20.45 -21.12 3.58
CA GLN A 28 -19.07 -21.00 3.15
C GLN A 28 -19.00 -20.45 1.71
N ARG A 29 -18.04 -19.53 1.45
CA ARG A 29 -17.71 -19.08 0.10
C ARG A 29 -16.88 -20.15 -0.61
N LEU A 30 -16.98 -20.19 -1.95
CA LEU A 30 -16.15 -21.11 -2.75
C LEU A 30 -14.65 -20.84 -2.52
N LEU A 31 -14.25 -19.59 -2.33
CA LEU A 31 -12.85 -19.22 -2.05
C LEU A 31 -12.33 -19.90 -0.78
N ASP A 32 -13.09 -19.81 0.33
CA ASP A 32 -12.69 -20.40 1.62
C ASP A 32 -12.57 -21.92 1.51
N PHE A 33 -13.56 -22.55 0.86
CA PHE A 33 -13.55 -23.99 0.62
C PHE A 33 -12.33 -24.45 -0.21
N ILE A 34 -11.98 -23.72 -1.30
CA ILE A 34 -10.80 -24.04 -2.12
C ILE A 34 -9.52 -23.89 -1.31
N ARG A 35 -9.40 -22.84 -0.49
CA ARG A 35 -8.18 -22.51 0.25
C ARG A 35 -8.01 -23.36 1.51
N ASP A 36 -9.05 -23.45 2.35
CA ASP A 36 -8.96 -24.03 3.68
C ASP A 36 -9.26 -25.54 3.67
N ASP A 37 -10.31 -26.00 2.96
CA ASP A 37 -10.68 -27.41 2.92
C ASP A 37 -9.89 -28.22 1.87
N LEU A 38 -9.54 -27.61 0.73
CA LEU A 38 -8.82 -28.29 -0.35
C LEU A 38 -7.31 -27.93 -0.40
N ALA A 39 -6.85 -27.00 0.44
CA ALA A 39 -5.46 -26.52 0.51
C ALA A 39 -4.90 -26.00 -0.83
N LEU A 40 -5.78 -25.51 -1.72
CA LEU A 40 -5.42 -24.88 -3.00
C LEU A 40 -5.34 -23.36 -2.81
N THR A 41 -4.21 -22.89 -2.32
CA THR A 41 -4.02 -21.49 -1.88
C THR A 41 -3.62 -20.52 -3.00
N GLY A 42 -3.56 -20.95 -4.26
CA GLY A 42 -3.22 -20.11 -5.40
C GLY A 42 -4.27 -19.02 -5.67
N ALA A 43 -5.58 -19.31 -5.51
CA ALA A 43 -6.60 -18.28 -5.44
C ALA A 43 -6.44 -17.49 -4.14
N LYS A 44 -6.35 -16.14 -4.23
CA LYS A 44 -6.04 -15.25 -3.11
C LYS A 44 -7.23 -14.37 -2.73
N GLU A 45 -7.34 -14.00 -1.46
CA GLU A 45 -8.27 -12.97 -1.03
C GLU A 45 -7.56 -11.60 -0.95
N GLY A 46 -8.00 -10.64 -1.77
CA GLY A 46 -7.47 -9.28 -1.75
C GLY A 46 -8.49 -8.24 -1.28
N CYS A 47 -9.75 -8.34 -1.72
CA CYS A 47 -10.81 -7.40 -1.34
C CYS A 47 -12.01 -8.06 -0.65
N GLY A 48 -12.26 -9.36 -0.85
CA GLY A 48 -13.47 -10.04 -0.36
C GLY A 48 -14.79 -9.61 -1.02
N ALA A 49 -14.76 -8.59 -1.89
CA ALA A 49 -15.93 -7.91 -2.46
C ALA A 49 -16.07 -8.07 -3.99
N GLY A 50 -15.31 -8.98 -4.62
CA GLY A 50 -15.41 -9.26 -6.06
C GLY A 50 -14.65 -8.32 -6.98
N GLU A 51 -14.03 -7.24 -6.49
CA GLU A 51 -13.44 -6.16 -7.30
C GLU A 51 -12.03 -6.49 -7.83
N CYS A 52 -11.16 -7.02 -6.95
CA CYS A 52 -9.72 -7.11 -7.26
C CYS A 52 -9.29 -8.28 -8.14
N GLY A 53 -10.12 -9.29 -8.32
CA GLY A 53 -9.87 -10.44 -9.19
C GLY A 53 -8.81 -11.44 -8.73
N THR A 54 -8.18 -11.28 -7.56
CA THR A 54 -7.15 -12.21 -7.07
C THR A 54 -7.69 -13.62 -6.77
N CYS A 55 -9.00 -13.74 -6.55
CA CYS A 55 -9.72 -14.97 -6.28
C CYS A 55 -10.30 -15.66 -7.53
N SER A 56 -9.91 -15.22 -8.74
CA SER A 56 -10.46 -15.74 -10.01
C SER A 56 -10.15 -17.23 -10.19
N VAL A 57 -11.18 -18.02 -10.52
CA VAL A 57 -11.12 -19.44 -10.88
C VAL A 57 -12.07 -19.72 -12.03
N PHE A 58 -11.91 -20.85 -12.74
CA PHE A 58 -12.92 -21.30 -13.70
C PHE A 58 -13.93 -22.23 -13.00
N VAL A 59 -15.22 -22.04 -13.33
CA VAL A 59 -16.31 -22.96 -13.02
C VAL A 59 -17.04 -23.25 -14.31
N ASP A 60 -17.08 -24.51 -14.72
CA ASP A 60 -17.60 -24.98 -16.01
C ASP A 60 -17.06 -24.14 -17.21
N GLY A 61 -15.75 -23.84 -17.16
CA GLY A 61 -15.05 -23.09 -18.19
C GLY A 61 -15.24 -21.56 -18.15
N LYS A 62 -16.09 -21.03 -17.27
CA LYS A 62 -16.33 -19.58 -17.11
C LYS A 62 -15.50 -19.02 -15.96
N LEU A 63 -14.85 -17.87 -16.18
CA LEU A 63 -14.12 -17.16 -15.15
C LEU A 63 -15.08 -16.55 -14.12
N VAL A 64 -14.90 -16.89 -12.84
CA VAL A 64 -15.71 -16.38 -11.73
C VAL A 64 -14.87 -15.85 -10.59
N LYS A 65 -15.44 -14.93 -9.80
CA LYS A 65 -14.84 -14.44 -8.55
C LYS A 65 -15.28 -15.36 -7.40
N SER A 66 -14.41 -16.28 -6.97
CA SER A 66 -14.76 -17.31 -5.96
C SER A 66 -15.12 -16.73 -4.59
N CYS A 67 -14.71 -15.49 -4.26
CA CYS A 67 -15.10 -14.82 -3.02
C CYS A 67 -16.59 -14.43 -2.96
N LEU A 68 -17.27 -14.34 -4.09
CA LEU A 68 -18.72 -14.02 -4.17
C LEU A 68 -19.58 -15.25 -4.43
N MET A 69 -19.00 -16.40 -4.74
CA MET A 69 -19.73 -17.61 -5.09
C MET A 69 -19.97 -18.46 -3.84
N PRO A 70 -21.23 -18.77 -3.48
CA PRO A 70 -21.53 -19.75 -2.42
C PRO A 70 -21.01 -21.14 -2.81
N VAL A 71 -20.42 -21.86 -1.85
CA VAL A 71 -19.87 -23.20 -2.08
C VAL A 71 -20.91 -24.20 -2.59
N ALA A 72 -22.16 -24.04 -2.23
CA ALA A 72 -23.27 -24.88 -2.70
C ALA A 72 -23.37 -24.95 -4.24
N LYS A 73 -22.99 -23.89 -4.93
CA LYS A 73 -22.96 -23.84 -6.41
C LYS A 73 -21.82 -24.65 -7.03
N ALA A 74 -20.88 -25.16 -6.23
CA ALA A 74 -19.82 -26.04 -6.73
C ALA A 74 -20.34 -27.46 -7.03
N ASN A 75 -21.51 -27.85 -6.48
CA ASN A 75 -22.04 -29.19 -6.66
C ASN A 75 -22.36 -29.47 -8.14
N GLY A 76 -21.86 -30.58 -8.67
CA GLY A 76 -22.03 -31.01 -10.06
C GLY A 76 -21.14 -30.25 -11.08
N THR A 77 -20.26 -29.33 -10.65
CA THR A 77 -19.48 -28.48 -11.56
C THR A 77 -18.03 -28.96 -11.75
N LYS A 78 -17.37 -28.39 -12.77
CA LYS A 78 -15.93 -28.53 -13.03
C LYS A 78 -15.21 -27.25 -12.64
N ILE A 79 -14.37 -27.31 -11.62
CA ILE A 79 -13.58 -26.19 -11.11
C ILE A 79 -12.14 -26.35 -11.60
N GLU A 80 -11.56 -25.27 -12.15
CA GLU A 80 -10.14 -25.20 -12.48
C GLU A 80 -9.52 -23.99 -11.77
N THR A 81 -8.49 -24.23 -10.95
CA THR A 81 -7.72 -23.19 -10.28
C THR A 81 -6.38 -23.00 -10.98
N ILE A 82 -5.59 -22.00 -10.56
CA ILE A 82 -4.26 -21.76 -11.11
C ILE A 82 -3.34 -22.98 -11.01
N GLU A 83 -3.49 -23.80 -9.97
CA GLU A 83 -2.74 -25.05 -9.79
C GLU A 83 -3.08 -26.07 -10.88
N GLY A 84 -4.33 -26.08 -11.36
CA GLY A 84 -4.80 -26.92 -12.45
C GLY A 84 -4.20 -26.52 -13.81
N LEU A 85 -4.01 -25.24 -14.05
CA LEU A 85 -3.36 -24.76 -15.28
C LEU A 85 -1.92 -25.23 -15.41
N THR A 86 -1.19 -25.35 -14.31
CA THR A 86 0.24 -25.75 -14.33
C THR A 86 0.45 -27.24 -14.65
N GLY A 87 -0.62 -28.05 -14.60
CA GLY A 87 -0.56 -29.47 -14.91
C GLY A 87 0.31 -30.33 -13.96
N TRP A 88 0.27 -31.63 -14.17
CA TRP A 88 1.12 -32.60 -13.47
C TRP A 88 2.58 -32.41 -13.92
N GLY A 89 3.51 -32.35 -12.96
CA GLY A 89 4.93 -32.15 -13.24
C GLY A 89 5.38 -30.69 -13.24
N GLY A 90 4.49 -29.73 -13.02
CA GLY A 90 4.85 -28.30 -12.86
C GLY A 90 5.20 -27.58 -14.16
N VAL A 91 4.79 -28.11 -15.31
CA VAL A 91 5.02 -27.47 -16.62
C VAL A 91 4.14 -26.23 -16.75
N LEU A 92 4.75 -25.08 -16.93
CA LEU A 92 4.07 -23.81 -17.10
C LEU A 92 3.38 -23.73 -18.47
N THR A 93 2.14 -23.20 -18.50
CA THR A 93 1.41 -22.90 -19.73
C THR A 93 2.09 -21.75 -20.50
N PRO A 94 1.77 -21.52 -21.79
CA PRO A 94 2.27 -20.38 -22.55
C PRO A 94 2.05 -19.04 -21.85
N VAL A 95 0.86 -18.81 -21.25
CA VAL A 95 0.54 -17.59 -20.48
C VAL A 95 1.48 -17.44 -19.28
N GLN A 96 1.64 -18.50 -18.46
CA GLN A 96 2.54 -18.49 -17.31
C GLN A 96 4.00 -18.25 -17.70
N LYS A 97 4.46 -18.88 -18.79
CA LYS A 97 5.82 -18.68 -19.34
C LYS A 97 6.02 -17.24 -19.82
N ALA A 98 5.05 -16.65 -20.50
CA ALA A 98 5.09 -15.27 -20.95
C ALA A 98 5.19 -14.28 -19.78
N PHE A 99 4.37 -14.46 -18.72
CA PHE A 99 4.46 -13.66 -17.50
C PHE A 99 5.83 -13.76 -16.83
N HIS A 100 6.45 -14.94 -16.85
CA HIS A 100 7.82 -15.13 -16.35
C HIS A 100 8.84 -14.43 -17.25
N LYS A 101 8.71 -14.56 -18.58
CA LYS A 101 9.65 -14.01 -19.58
C LYS A 101 9.69 -12.49 -19.56
N THR A 102 8.54 -11.83 -19.53
CA THR A 102 8.44 -10.37 -19.55
C THR A 102 8.71 -9.71 -18.20
N GLY A 103 8.75 -10.50 -17.11
CA GLY A 103 8.83 -9.95 -15.75
C GLY A 103 7.53 -9.31 -15.26
N ALA A 104 6.38 -9.78 -15.75
CA ALA A 104 5.05 -9.29 -15.40
C ALA A 104 4.65 -9.53 -13.94
N SER A 105 5.47 -10.21 -13.14
CA SER A 105 5.24 -10.49 -11.73
C SER A 105 6.22 -9.72 -10.85
N GLN A 106 5.71 -8.84 -9.96
CA GLN A 106 6.53 -8.22 -8.90
C GLN A 106 6.26 -8.90 -7.56
N CYS A 107 5.34 -8.42 -6.72
CA CYS A 107 5.00 -9.09 -5.46
C CYS A 107 4.38 -10.47 -5.67
N GLY A 108 3.59 -10.65 -6.72
CA GLY A 108 3.02 -11.93 -7.13
C GLY A 108 1.62 -12.23 -6.59
N TYR A 109 1.09 -11.43 -5.67
CA TYR A 109 -0.19 -11.73 -5.00
C TYR A 109 -1.38 -11.75 -5.96
N CYS A 110 -1.44 -10.80 -6.92
CA CYS A 110 -2.49 -10.75 -7.94
C CYS A 110 -2.26 -11.71 -9.13
N ILE A 111 -1.04 -12.24 -9.29
CA ILE A 111 -0.64 -12.92 -10.52
C ILE A 111 -1.42 -14.20 -10.81
N PRO A 112 -1.72 -15.07 -9.84
CA PRO A 112 -2.59 -16.22 -10.12
C PRO A 112 -3.92 -15.84 -10.75
N GLY A 113 -4.63 -14.88 -10.16
CA GLY A 113 -5.90 -14.37 -10.71
C GLY A 113 -5.74 -13.70 -12.07
N MET A 114 -4.65 -12.95 -12.28
CA MET A 114 -4.32 -12.29 -13.55
C MET A 114 -4.05 -13.31 -14.67
N VAL A 115 -3.32 -14.39 -14.36
CA VAL A 115 -3.07 -15.50 -15.31
C VAL A 115 -4.37 -16.23 -15.64
N MET A 116 -5.28 -16.43 -14.68
CA MET A 116 -6.61 -17.00 -14.94
C MET A 116 -7.42 -16.10 -15.88
N ALA A 117 -7.44 -14.79 -15.66
CA ALA A 117 -8.14 -13.84 -16.52
C ALA A 117 -7.53 -13.77 -17.93
N ALA A 118 -6.20 -13.70 -18.04
CA ALA A 118 -5.50 -13.74 -19.33
C ALA A 118 -5.78 -15.06 -20.08
N THR A 119 -5.80 -16.19 -19.37
CA THR A 119 -6.14 -17.49 -19.98
C THR A 119 -7.59 -17.51 -20.46
N SER A 120 -8.55 -16.90 -19.72
CA SER A 120 -9.93 -16.75 -20.16
C SER A 120 -10.03 -15.95 -21.45
N ALA A 121 -9.40 -14.77 -21.48
CA ALA A 121 -9.40 -13.90 -22.66
C ALA A 121 -8.90 -14.63 -23.91
N LEU A 122 -7.77 -15.33 -23.81
CA LEU A 122 -7.17 -16.05 -24.95
C LEU A 122 -7.89 -17.37 -25.31
N ARG A 123 -8.63 -17.99 -24.38
CA ARG A 123 -9.53 -19.13 -24.70
C ARG A 123 -10.76 -18.66 -25.46
N GLU A 124 -11.32 -17.49 -25.13
CA GLU A 124 -12.49 -16.91 -25.79
C GLU A 124 -12.13 -16.32 -27.17
N ASN A 125 -11.02 -15.56 -27.25
CA ASN A 125 -10.50 -15.00 -28.48
C ASN A 125 -8.98 -15.17 -28.59
N PRO A 126 -8.47 -16.20 -29.28
CA PRO A 126 -7.02 -16.42 -29.47
C PRO A 126 -6.30 -15.32 -30.27
N LYS A 127 -7.05 -14.40 -30.89
CA LYS A 127 -6.53 -13.27 -31.68
C LYS A 127 -6.94 -11.91 -31.10
N ALA A 128 -7.28 -11.86 -29.81
CA ALA A 128 -7.65 -10.63 -29.13
C ALA A 128 -6.59 -9.53 -29.34
N ASP A 129 -7.03 -8.35 -29.74
CA ASP A 129 -6.15 -7.18 -29.83
C ASP A 129 -5.83 -6.62 -28.44
N ILE A 130 -4.97 -5.60 -28.40
CA ILE A 130 -4.53 -5.04 -27.13
C ILE A 130 -5.66 -4.36 -26.35
N GLU A 131 -6.64 -3.76 -27.01
CA GLU A 131 -7.76 -3.09 -26.33
C GLU A 131 -8.72 -4.12 -25.72
N GLU A 132 -9.02 -5.20 -26.45
CA GLU A 132 -9.79 -6.33 -25.90
C GLU A 132 -9.05 -6.99 -24.72
N ILE A 133 -7.73 -7.17 -24.80
CA ILE A 133 -6.93 -7.69 -23.69
C ILE A 133 -7.06 -6.78 -22.47
N LYS A 134 -6.94 -5.46 -22.62
CA LYS A 134 -7.08 -4.49 -21.52
C LYS A 134 -8.47 -4.57 -20.88
N GLU A 135 -9.52 -4.62 -21.69
CA GLU A 135 -10.91 -4.73 -21.24
C GLU A 135 -11.13 -6.02 -20.43
N ARG A 136 -10.69 -7.17 -20.97
CA ARG A 136 -10.83 -8.49 -20.32
C ARG A 136 -10.06 -8.60 -19.00
N LEU A 137 -8.95 -7.88 -18.87
CA LEU A 137 -8.15 -7.82 -17.62
C LEU A 137 -8.65 -6.75 -16.65
N GLY A 138 -9.57 -5.88 -17.02
CA GLY A 138 -10.06 -4.75 -16.22
C GLY A 138 -10.60 -5.14 -14.83
N GLY A 139 -11.15 -6.36 -14.69
CA GLY A 139 -11.60 -6.92 -13.41
C GLY A 139 -10.49 -7.54 -12.53
N ASN A 140 -9.20 -7.32 -12.85
CA ASN A 140 -8.07 -7.85 -12.10
C ASN A 140 -7.07 -6.74 -11.78
N ILE A 141 -6.92 -6.39 -10.49
CA ILE A 141 -6.12 -5.26 -10.03
C ILE A 141 -4.69 -5.71 -9.71
N CYS A 142 -3.70 -4.93 -10.21
CA CYS A 142 -2.31 -5.01 -9.82
C CYS A 142 -1.80 -3.65 -9.35
N ARG A 143 -1.31 -3.54 -8.11
CA ARG A 143 -0.77 -2.29 -7.54
C ARG A 143 0.72 -2.06 -7.84
N CYS A 144 1.45 -3.11 -8.29
CA CYS A 144 2.91 -3.10 -8.40
C CYS A 144 3.43 -2.73 -9.79
N THR A 145 2.83 -3.29 -10.87
CA THR A 145 3.49 -3.41 -12.18
C THR A 145 3.22 -2.24 -13.13
N GLY A 146 2.16 -1.46 -12.92
CA GLY A 146 1.67 -0.48 -13.90
C GLY A 146 1.13 -1.12 -15.19
N TYR A 147 0.88 -2.44 -15.19
CA TYR A 147 0.27 -3.27 -16.25
C TYR A 147 1.08 -3.46 -17.53
N THR A 148 1.98 -2.57 -17.95
CA THR A 148 2.72 -2.66 -19.22
C THR A 148 3.30 -4.06 -19.47
N LYS A 149 4.02 -4.61 -18.48
CA LYS A 149 4.61 -5.95 -18.57
C LYS A 149 3.57 -7.08 -18.57
N ILE A 150 2.41 -6.85 -17.98
CA ILE A 150 1.28 -7.80 -18.01
C ILE A 150 0.70 -7.86 -19.43
N PHE A 151 0.45 -6.71 -20.04
CA PHE A 151 -0.07 -6.65 -21.41
C PHE A 151 0.94 -7.26 -22.39
N GLU A 152 2.22 -6.90 -22.34
CA GLU A 152 3.29 -7.53 -23.13
C GLU A 152 3.29 -9.06 -22.97
N ALA A 153 3.06 -9.57 -21.75
CA ALA A 153 3.01 -11.03 -21.51
C ALA A 153 1.82 -11.68 -22.20
N VAL A 154 0.64 -11.04 -22.14
CA VAL A 154 -0.58 -11.60 -22.75
C VAL A 154 -0.48 -11.57 -24.27
N GLU A 155 0.04 -10.49 -24.85
CA GLU A 155 0.31 -10.41 -26.30
C GLU A 155 1.31 -11.50 -26.75
N MET A 156 2.43 -11.64 -26.04
CA MET A 156 3.42 -12.69 -26.34
C MET A 156 2.79 -14.10 -26.26
N ALA A 157 1.94 -14.36 -25.27
CA ALA A 157 1.24 -15.64 -25.15
C ALA A 157 0.22 -15.84 -26.28
N ARG A 158 -0.52 -14.78 -26.68
CA ARG A 158 -1.44 -14.77 -27.81
C ARG A 158 -0.73 -15.16 -29.09
N ASP A 159 0.37 -14.51 -29.42
CA ASP A 159 1.13 -14.74 -30.65
C ASP A 159 1.65 -16.18 -30.74
N VAL A 160 2.03 -16.78 -29.61
CA VAL A 160 2.43 -18.21 -29.57
C VAL A 160 1.21 -19.12 -29.71
N LEU A 161 0.08 -18.82 -29.06
CA LEU A 161 -1.11 -19.66 -29.12
C LEU A 161 -1.84 -19.57 -30.48
N SER A 162 -1.77 -18.43 -31.16
CA SER A 162 -2.30 -18.24 -32.52
C SER A 162 -1.37 -18.82 -33.62
N GLY A 163 -0.12 -19.18 -33.26
CA GLY A 163 0.88 -19.66 -34.21
C GLY A 163 1.64 -18.55 -34.95
N GLU A 164 1.44 -17.28 -34.58
CA GLU A 164 2.15 -16.12 -35.15
C GLU A 164 3.60 -16.04 -34.69
N ALA A 165 3.89 -16.60 -33.50
CA ALA A 165 5.25 -16.70 -32.95
C ALA A 165 5.59 -18.14 -32.55
N SER A 166 6.90 -18.49 -32.65
CA SER A 166 7.39 -19.78 -32.17
C SER A 166 7.35 -19.88 -30.65
N ALA A 167 7.02 -21.05 -30.10
CA ALA A 167 7.09 -21.31 -28.66
C ALA A 167 8.49 -21.05 -28.05
N THR A 168 9.52 -21.03 -28.87
CA THR A 168 10.91 -20.72 -28.44
C THR A 168 11.07 -19.31 -27.87
N VAL A 169 10.21 -18.34 -28.23
CA VAL A 169 10.23 -16.99 -27.66
C VAL A 169 9.93 -16.98 -26.15
N LEU A 170 9.24 -18.01 -25.66
CA LEU A 170 8.91 -18.19 -24.24
C LEU A 170 10.03 -18.89 -23.44
N GLU A 171 10.98 -19.49 -24.14
CA GLU A 171 12.08 -20.21 -23.48
C GLU A 171 13.10 -19.25 -22.83
N ALA A 172 13.92 -19.79 -21.96
CA ALA A 172 14.97 -19.01 -21.31
C ALA A 172 15.97 -18.51 -22.36
N ASP A 173 16.30 -17.22 -22.30
CA ASP A 173 17.50 -16.73 -22.94
C ASP A 173 18.67 -17.46 -22.29
N GLY A 174 19.60 -17.95 -23.09
CA GLY A 174 20.84 -18.57 -22.59
C GLY A 174 21.60 -17.58 -21.68
N PRO A 175 22.51 -18.06 -20.84
CA PRO A 175 23.29 -17.18 -19.97
C PRO A 175 24.01 -16.15 -20.86
N GLY A 176 23.61 -14.89 -20.73
CA GLY A 176 24.29 -13.78 -21.40
C GLY A 176 25.72 -13.62 -20.90
N LYS A 177 26.58 -13.01 -21.68
CA LYS A 177 27.99 -12.75 -21.31
C LYS A 177 28.10 -11.72 -20.16
N SER A 178 27.05 -10.98 -19.85
CA SER A 178 27.00 -9.98 -18.79
C SER A 178 25.60 -9.94 -18.17
N TYR A 179 25.51 -9.73 -16.86
CA TYR A 179 24.25 -9.48 -16.15
C TYR A 179 23.86 -8.01 -16.19
N ILE A 180 24.84 -7.10 -16.25
CA ILE A 180 24.63 -5.66 -16.31
C ILE A 180 24.15 -5.28 -17.72
N GLY A 181 23.04 -4.53 -17.77
CA GLY A 181 22.41 -4.10 -19.04
C GLY A 181 21.55 -5.18 -19.73
N ASN A 182 21.37 -6.34 -19.11
CA ASN A 182 20.52 -7.42 -19.62
C ASN A 182 19.31 -7.67 -18.70
N ASN A 183 18.19 -8.09 -19.30
CA ASN A 183 17.01 -8.52 -18.56
C ASN A 183 17.24 -9.91 -17.97
N VAL A 184 17.51 -9.98 -16.67
CA VAL A 184 17.65 -11.24 -15.94
C VAL A 184 16.28 -11.64 -15.40
N ARG A 185 15.87 -12.89 -15.66
CA ARG A 185 14.60 -13.42 -15.16
C ARG A 185 14.61 -13.55 -13.64
N ARG A 186 13.48 -13.27 -13.04
CA ARG A 186 13.29 -13.46 -11.59
C ARG A 186 13.26 -14.95 -11.26
N LEU A 187 14.08 -15.36 -10.29
CA LEU A 187 14.14 -16.75 -9.82
C LEU A 187 12.86 -17.20 -9.10
N ASP A 188 12.15 -16.25 -8.45
CA ASP A 188 10.94 -16.48 -7.68
C ASP A 188 9.63 -16.42 -8.52
N ALA A 189 9.70 -16.02 -9.80
CA ALA A 189 8.53 -15.87 -10.65
C ALA A 189 7.79 -17.19 -10.94
N PRO A 190 8.42 -18.35 -11.14
CA PRO A 190 7.72 -19.61 -11.38
C PRO A 190 6.74 -19.99 -10.26
N SER A 191 7.11 -19.78 -8.99
CA SER A 191 6.21 -20.04 -7.85
C SER A 191 5.02 -19.07 -7.80
N LYS A 192 5.20 -17.82 -8.27
CA LYS A 192 4.15 -16.79 -8.34
C LYS A 192 3.14 -17.07 -9.44
N VAL A 193 3.62 -17.35 -10.66
CA VAL A 193 2.74 -17.58 -11.82
C VAL A 193 2.00 -18.92 -11.76
N SER A 194 2.46 -19.87 -10.94
CA SER A 194 1.81 -21.16 -10.71
C SER A 194 0.94 -21.21 -9.46
N GLY A 195 0.83 -20.11 -8.69
CA GLY A 195 0.10 -20.07 -7.43
C GLY A 195 0.73 -20.82 -6.26
N ARG A 196 1.96 -21.36 -6.42
CA ARG A 196 2.64 -22.16 -5.39
C ARG A 196 3.30 -21.32 -4.30
N LEU A 197 3.51 -20.02 -4.52
CA LEU A 197 4.07 -19.14 -3.51
C LEU A 197 3.08 -18.97 -2.37
N ARG A 198 3.52 -19.28 -1.15
CA ARG A 198 2.72 -19.15 0.06
C ARG A 198 3.04 -17.85 0.78
N TYR A 199 2.03 -17.04 0.98
CA TYR A 199 2.07 -15.83 1.82
C TYR A 199 1.65 -16.19 3.26
N ALA A 200 1.78 -15.24 4.19
CA ALA A 200 1.46 -15.52 5.60
C ALA A 200 0.02 -16.04 5.81
N GLY A 201 -0.96 -15.44 5.11
CA GLY A 201 -2.35 -15.87 5.16
C GLY A 201 -2.65 -17.24 4.53
N ASP A 202 -1.67 -17.85 3.81
CA ASP A 202 -1.81 -19.19 3.21
C ASP A 202 -1.25 -20.30 4.10
N MET A 203 -0.59 -19.94 5.20
CA MET A 203 0.10 -20.90 6.06
C MET A 203 -0.86 -21.53 7.07
N VAL A 204 -0.72 -22.82 7.30
CA VAL A 204 -1.50 -23.59 8.26
C VAL A 204 -0.55 -24.42 9.11
N MET A 205 -0.79 -24.48 10.42
CA MET A 205 -0.06 -25.30 11.37
C MET A 205 -1.03 -26.22 12.15
N PRO A 206 -0.61 -27.41 12.58
CA PRO A 206 -1.44 -28.27 13.41
C PRO A 206 -1.86 -27.57 14.71
N GLY A 207 -3.15 -27.69 15.09
CA GLY A 207 -3.68 -27.07 16.30
C GLY A 207 -3.72 -25.54 16.27
N MET A 208 -3.68 -24.93 15.07
CA MET A 208 -3.66 -23.48 14.91
C MET A 208 -4.99 -22.85 15.29
N LEU A 209 -4.90 -21.80 16.09
CA LEU A 209 -6.00 -20.95 16.51
C LEU A 209 -6.12 -19.71 15.60
N HIS A 210 -7.27 -19.05 15.65
CA HIS A 210 -7.60 -17.88 14.82
C HIS A 210 -7.87 -16.66 15.68
N MET A 211 -7.24 -15.55 15.31
CA MET A 211 -7.40 -14.27 16.02
C MET A 211 -8.29 -13.30 15.26
N GLN A 212 -9.13 -12.56 16.00
CA GLN A 212 -9.89 -11.40 15.56
C GLN A 212 -9.68 -10.24 16.53
N VAL A 213 -9.77 -8.99 16.04
CA VAL A 213 -9.43 -7.79 16.80
C VAL A 213 -10.66 -6.90 16.99
N LEU A 214 -10.92 -6.51 18.25
CA LEU A 214 -11.88 -5.46 18.59
C LEU A 214 -11.27 -4.10 18.36
N ARG A 215 -11.98 -3.22 17.63
CA ARG A 215 -11.51 -1.88 17.26
C ARG A 215 -12.42 -0.79 17.80
N SER A 216 -11.81 0.37 18.08
CA SER A 216 -12.54 1.55 18.52
C SER A 216 -13.45 2.11 17.42
N PRO A 217 -14.72 2.42 17.73
CA PRO A 217 -15.59 3.20 16.87
C PRO A 217 -15.42 4.72 17.09
N HIS A 218 -14.64 5.14 18.12
CA HIS A 218 -14.43 6.53 18.49
C HIS A 218 -13.08 7.05 18.02
N ALA A 219 -13.06 8.29 17.57
CA ALA A 219 -11.84 8.98 17.21
C ALA A 219 -11.04 9.42 18.47
N HIS A 220 -11.74 9.80 19.54
CA HIS A 220 -11.13 10.17 20.82
C HIS A 220 -12.10 9.88 21.97
N ALA A 221 -11.72 8.97 22.84
CA ALA A 221 -12.49 8.64 24.04
C ALA A 221 -11.59 8.05 25.13
N LEU A 222 -11.97 8.28 26.40
CA LEU A 222 -11.41 7.53 27.51
C LEU A 222 -12.06 6.15 27.57
N ILE A 223 -11.27 5.12 27.81
CA ILE A 223 -11.75 3.77 28.10
C ILE A 223 -11.96 3.67 29.61
N LYS A 224 -13.21 3.55 30.05
CA LYS A 224 -13.56 3.42 31.47
C LYS A 224 -13.45 1.98 31.96
N SER A 225 -13.91 1.04 31.13
CA SER A 225 -13.84 -0.39 31.39
C SER A 225 -13.86 -1.20 30.11
N ILE A 226 -13.27 -2.39 30.17
CA ILE A 226 -13.36 -3.44 29.13
C ILE A 226 -13.81 -4.70 29.83
N ASP A 227 -15.04 -5.20 29.55
CA ASP A 227 -15.56 -6.46 30.06
C ASP A 227 -15.42 -7.56 28.99
N THR A 228 -14.47 -8.43 29.19
CA THR A 228 -14.17 -9.59 28.31
C THR A 228 -14.85 -10.88 28.73
N SER A 229 -15.53 -10.89 29.89
CA SER A 229 -16.03 -12.11 30.55
C SER A 229 -16.95 -12.96 29.69
N ALA A 230 -17.84 -12.32 28.92
CA ALA A 230 -18.75 -13.02 28.02
C ALA A 230 -18.01 -13.68 26.84
N ALA A 231 -16.96 -13.04 26.33
CA ALA A 231 -16.12 -13.58 25.27
C ALA A 231 -15.26 -14.76 25.76
N GLU A 232 -14.64 -14.61 26.94
CA GLU A 232 -13.80 -15.66 27.54
C GLU A 232 -14.56 -16.93 27.85
N ASN A 233 -15.84 -16.82 28.24
CA ASN A 233 -16.71 -17.96 28.57
C ASN A 233 -17.36 -18.57 27.32
N LEU A 234 -17.18 -18.04 26.12
CA LEU A 234 -17.74 -18.61 24.89
C LEU A 234 -16.99 -19.94 24.54
N PRO A 235 -17.68 -21.08 24.37
CA PRO A 235 -17.05 -22.32 23.95
C PRO A 235 -16.25 -22.16 22.65
N GLY A 236 -15.01 -22.65 22.62
CA GLY A 236 -14.07 -22.50 21.48
C GLY A 236 -13.17 -21.30 21.57
N VAL A 237 -13.35 -20.36 22.51
CA VAL A 237 -12.40 -19.28 22.79
C VAL A 237 -11.25 -19.79 23.63
N ALA A 238 -10.03 -19.61 23.18
CA ALA A 238 -8.81 -20.02 23.86
C ALA A 238 -8.24 -18.91 24.76
N CYS A 239 -8.27 -17.66 24.33
CA CYS A 239 -7.90 -16.51 25.15
C CYS A 239 -8.43 -15.19 24.58
N VAL A 240 -8.51 -14.20 25.45
CA VAL A 240 -8.62 -12.77 25.10
C VAL A 240 -7.35 -12.09 25.58
N VAL A 241 -6.80 -11.17 24.78
CA VAL A 241 -5.65 -10.30 25.13
C VAL A 241 -6.07 -8.85 25.03
N THR A 242 -5.64 -8.06 26.01
CA THR A 242 -5.87 -6.62 26.13
C THR A 242 -4.54 -5.90 26.38
N ALA A 243 -4.56 -4.58 26.47
CA ALA A 243 -3.36 -3.81 26.82
C ALA A 243 -2.74 -4.23 28.15
N ASP A 244 -3.52 -4.78 29.09
CA ASP A 244 -3.00 -5.22 30.40
C ASP A 244 -2.19 -6.51 30.33
N ASP A 245 -2.29 -7.27 29.24
CA ASP A 245 -1.48 -8.47 28.98
C ASP A 245 -0.08 -8.15 28.42
N VAL A 246 0.23 -6.87 28.11
CA VAL A 246 1.53 -6.45 27.58
C VAL A 246 2.56 -6.37 28.72
N PRO A 247 3.56 -7.27 28.78
CA PRO A 247 4.49 -7.34 29.91
C PRO A 247 5.64 -6.35 29.82
N GLY A 248 5.96 -5.84 28.63
CA GLY A 248 7.12 -5.00 28.38
C GLY A 248 6.79 -3.57 27.99
N GLU A 249 7.63 -2.98 27.12
CA GLU A 249 7.40 -1.63 26.60
C GLU A 249 6.17 -1.60 25.70
N ASP A 250 5.16 -0.81 26.04
CA ASP A 250 3.93 -0.68 25.28
C ASP A 250 4.04 0.46 24.28
N GLY A 251 4.75 0.23 23.18
CA GLY A 251 4.88 1.21 22.11
C GLY A 251 5.73 0.72 20.95
N PHE A 252 5.26 0.99 19.73
CA PHE A 252 6.00 0.73 18.50
C PHE A 252 6.02 1.95 17.58
N GLY A 253 6.87 1.93 16.55
CA GLY A 253 7.07 2.97 15.55
C GLY A 253 8.51 2.92 15.05
N VAL A 254 8.80 3.57 13.92
CA VAL A 254 10.15 3.57 13.34
C VAL A 254 11.04 4.65 13.97
N PHE A 255 10.51 5.85 14.18
CA PHE A 255 11.22 6.98 14.78
C PHE A 255 10.63 7.37 16.13
N VAL A 256 9.31 7.39 16.24
CA VAL A 256 8.60 7.67 17.49
C VAL A 256 7.88 6.40 17.90
N HIS A 257 8.18 5.89 19.09
CA HIS A 257 7.64 4.63 19.61
C HIS A 257 6.46 4.92 20.55
N ASP A 258 5.41 5.53 20.02
CA ASP A 258 4.28 6.04 20.79
C ASP A 258 2.97 5.31 20.57
N GLN A 259 2.86 4.47 19.51
CA GLN A 259 1.65 3.68 19.27
C GLN A 259 1.67 2.40 20.09
N PRO A 260 0.71 2.20 21.03
CA PRO A 260 0.55 0.94 21.74
C PRO A 260 0.03 -0.15 20.78
N ILE A 261 0.31 -1.41 21.06
CA ILE A 261 -0.27 -2.51 20.28
C ILE A 261 -1.78 -2.68 20.49
N MET A 262 -2.29 -2.23 21.62
CA MET A 262 -3.70 -2.09 21.96
C MET A 262 -3.89 -0.85 22.84
N ALA A 263 -4.98 -0.11 22.63
CA ALA A 263 -5.26 1.14 23.34
C ALA A 263 -5.31 0.92 24.86
N ARG A 264 -4.56 1.75 25.60
CA ARG A 264 -4.52 1.74 27.07
C ARG A 264 -5.17 3.03 27.62
N GLY A 265 -6.32 2.89 28.29
CA GLY A 265 -7.03 3.97 28.96
C GLY A 265 -7.65 5.04 28.04
N ARG A 266 -7.22 5.15 26.78
CA ARG A 266 -7.69 6.14 25.82
C ARG A 266 -7.54 5.63 24.39
N VAL A 267 -8.55 5.85 23.54
CA VAL A 267 -8.44 5.69 22.09
C VAL A 267 -8.22 7.04 21.42
N ARG A 268 -7.45 7.05 20.31
CA ARG A 268 -7.01 8.27 19.62
C ARG A 268 -7.39 8.33 18.14
N TYR A 269 -7.89 7.23 17.56
CA TYR A 269 -8.43 7.22 16.19
C TYR A 269 -9.44 6.09 16.00
N VAL A 270 -10.34 6.25 15.03
CA VAL A 270 -11.29 5.20 14.64
C VAL A 270 -10.54 4.02 14.03
N GLY A 271 -10.75 2.82 14.56
CA GLY A 271 -10.05 1.62 14.11
C GLY A 271 -8.87 1.20 14.98
N GLU A 272 -8.54 1.93 16.05
CA GLU A 272 -7.51 1.55 17.01
C GLU A 272 -7.86 0.24 17.71
N ALA A 273 -6.88 -0.67 17.83
CA ALA A 273 -7.07 -1.96 18.48
C ALA A 273 -7.29 -1.80 19.98
N ILE A 274 -8.26 -2.55 20.55
CA ILE A 274 -8.61 -2.49 21.98
C ILE A 274 -8.36 -3.84 22.65
N ALA A 275 -8.77 -4.91 22.00
CA ALA A 275 -8.62 -6.27 22.46
C ALA A 275 -8.50 -7.22 21.28
N ALA A 276 -7.93 -8.40 21.47
CA ALA A 276 -7.92 -9.44 20.47
C ALA A 276 -8.39 -10.76 21.07
N VAL A 277 -9.27 -11.47 20.35
CA VAL A 277 -9.81 -12.77 20.74
C VAL A 277 -9.18 -13.84 19.87
N THR A 278 -8.77 -14.94 20.50
CA THR A 278 -8.23 -16.12 19.83
C THR A 278 -9.13 -17.32 20.11
N ALA A 279 -9.58 -18.01 19.05
CA ALA A 279 -10.51 -19.12 19.13
C ALA A 279 -10.17 -20.26 18.13
N ASP A 280 -10.88 -21.37 18.23
CA ASP A 280 -10.69 -22.56 17.37
C ASP A 280 -10.96 -22.27 15.89
N ASP A 281 -11.85 -21.33 15.58
CA ASP A 281 -12.15 -20.90 14.22
C ASP A 281 -12.47 -19.38 14.14
N VAL A 282 -12.42 -18.84 12.92
CA VAL A 282 -12.59 -17.41 12.64
C VAL A 282 -13.98 -16.89 13.05
N LEU A 283 -15.04 -17.69 12.86
CA LEU A 283 -16.42 -17.26 13.16
C LEU A 283 -16.65 -17.21 14.67
N THR A 284 -16.12 -18.17 15.41
CA THR A 284 -16.14 -18.19 16.88
C THR A 284 -15.36 -16.99 17.43
N ALA A 285 -14.17 -16.68 16.89
CA ALA A 285 -13.40 -15.50 17.29
C ALA A 285 -14.16 -14.19 17.00
N ALA A 286 -14.76 -14.06 15.82
CA ALA A 286 -15.55 -12.88 15.44
C ALA A 286 -16.81 -12.70 16.31
N HIS A 287 -17.51 -13.79 16.63
CA HIS A 287 -18.64 -13.76 17.56
C HIS A 287 -18.18 -13.33 18.96
N ALA A 288 -17.09 -13.90 19.47
CA ALA A 288 -16.55 -13.53 20.78
C ALA A 288 -16.16 -12.06 20.86
N VAL A 289 -15.53 -11.49 19.80
CA VAL A 289 -15.25 -10.05 19.70
C VAL A 289 -16.52 -9.22 19.91
N SER A 290 -17.65 -9.64 19.32
CA SER A 290 -18.93 -8.91 19.45
C SER A 290 -19.54 -8.96 20.85
N LEU A 291 -19.09 -9.86 21.72
CA LEU A 291 -19.54 -9.99 23.11
C LEU A 291 -18.76 -9.11 24.09
N ILE A 292 -17.60 -8.60 23.70
CA ILE A 292 -16.79 -7.71 24.54
C ILE A 292 -17.51 -6.36 24.65
N LYS A 293 -17.67 -5.88 25.88
CA LYS A 293 -18.29 -4.59 26.18
C LYS A 293 -17.22 -3.60 26.59
N VAL A 294 -17.20 -2.46 25.93
CA VAL A 294 -16.29 -1.35 26.26
C VAL A 294 -17.12 -0.12 26.63
N GLU A 295 -16.85 0.43 27.79
CA GLU A 295 -17.46 1.69 28.24
C GLU A 295 -16.54 2.85 27.88
N TYR A 296 -17.05 3.76 27.06
CA TYR A 296 -16.30 4.92 26.58
C TYR A 296 -16.87 6.22 27.17
N GLU A 297 -15.98 7.17 27.42
CA GLU A 297 -16.30 8.57 27.63
C GLU A 297 -15.71 9.38 26.47
N PRO A 298 -16.53 9.80 25.48
CA PRO A 298 -16.05 10.60 24.35
C PRO A 298 -15.44 11.92 24.82
N VAL A 299 -14.33 12.32 24.18
CA VAL A 299 -13.57 13.54 24.46
C VAL A 299 -13.45 14.34 23.15
N ALA A 300 -13.23 15.65 23.26
CA ALA A 300 -13.03 16.50 22.10
C ALA A 300 -11.85 16.00 21.23
N ALA A 301 -12.04 15.97 19.92
CA ALA A 301 -11.05 15.54 18.93
C ALA A 301 -10.69 16.71 17.99
N VAL A 302 -9.49 16.67 17.40
CA VAL A 302 -9.03 17.60 16.37
C VAL A 302 -8.59 16.79 15.16
N PHE A 303 -9.01 17.20 13.94
CA PHE A 303 -8.76 16.48 12.70
C PHE A 303 -7.97 17.32 11.68
N ASP A 304 -7.99 18.64 11.78
CA ASP A 304 -7.17 19.52 10.94
C ASP A 304 -5.83 19.80 11.60
N ALA A 305 -4.74 19.62 10.86
CA ALA A 305 -3.38 19.75 11.39
C ALA A 305 -3.02 21.22 11.72
N GLU A 306 -3.56 22.21 11.00
CA GLU A 306 -3.34 23.62 11.34
C GLU A 306 -4.13 24.04 12.59
N GLU A 307 -5.36 23.54 12.72
CA GLU A 307 -6.17 23.76 13.94
C GLU A 307 -5.50 23.09 15.16
N ALA A 308 -4.93 21.90 14.98
CA ALA A 308 -4.26 21.16 16.06
C ALA A 308 -3.06 21.92 16.65
N MET A 309 -2.40 22.76 15.86
CA MET A 309 -1.28 23.60 16.30
C MET A 309 -1.73 24.89 17.03
N GLN A 310 -3.02 25.20 17.09
CA GLN A 310 -3.51 26.41 17.72
C GLN A 310 -3.57 26.27 19.25
N ASN A 311 -3.36 27.39 19.94
CA ASN A 311 -3.53 27.43 21.39
C ASN A 311 -4.96 27.03 21.80
N GLY A 312 -5.08 26.05 22.70
CA GLY A 312 -6.35 25.55 23.20
C GLY A 312 -6.97 24.42 22.37
N ALA A 313 -6.30 23.95 21.31
CA ALA A 313 -6.71 22.76 20.59
C ALA A 313 -6.69 21.51 21.49
N PRO A 314 -7.52 20.50 21.22
CA PRO A 314 -7.45 19.22 21.92
C PRO A 314 -6.04 18.60 21.80
N VAL A 315 -5.44 18.24 22.93
CA VAL A 315 -4.10 17.64 23.00
C VAL A 315 -4.21 16.14 22.73
N VAL A 316 -3.47 15.64 21.74
CA VAL A 316 -3.45 14.21 21.37
C VAL A 316 -2.58 13.43 22.35
N HIS A 317 -1.38 13.96 22.69
CA HIS A 317 -0.43 13.36 23.62
C HIS A 317 0.05 14.40 24.64
N ASP A 318 0.02 14.06 25.92
CA ASP A 318 0.40 14.96 27.01
C ASP A 318 1.86 15.43 26.94
N TYR A 319 2.75 14.62 26.32
CA TYR A 319 4.15 14.98 26.10
C TYR A 319 4.39 15.92 24.91
N ALA A 320 3.37 16.15 24.07
CA ALA A 320 3.40 17.06 22.93
C ALA A 320 2.20 18.05 23.01
N PRO A 321 2.23 19.01 23.94
CA PRO A 321 1.07 19.87 24.24
C PRO A 321 0.71 20.83 23.11
N ASP A 322 1.61 21.03 22.14
CA ASP A 322 1.42 21.79 20.91
C ASP A 322 1.03 20.91 19.71
N ASN A 323 0.80 19.61 19.93
CA ASN A 323 0.54 18.59 18.92
C ASN A 323 1.62 18.49 17.82
N ILE A 324 2.83 19.01 18.02
CA ILE A 324 3.91 18.92 17.04
C ILE A 324 4.73 17.65 17.26
N VAL A 325 4.70 16.72 16.29
CA VAL A 325 5.58 15.54 16.24
C VAL A 325 7.02 15.97 15.99
N LYS A 326 7.21 16.84 14.98
CA LYS A 326 8.52 17.35 14.60
C LYS A 326 8.42 18.62 13.77
N HIS A 327 9.34 19.56 13.99
CA HIS A 327 9.61 20.70 13.13
C HIS A 327 11.01 20.56 12.52
N ILE A 328 11.11 20.72 11.20
CA ILE A 328 12.38 20.67 10.45
C ILE A 328 12.62 22.02 9.77
N PRO A 329 13.39 22.92 10.36
CA PRO A 329 13.77 24.18 9.76
C PRO A 329 15.04 24.03 8.92
N ILE A 330 15.09 24.66 7.73
CA ILE A 330 16.31 24.83 6.93
C ILE A 330 16.41 26.30 6.51
N ARG A 331 17.61 26.88 6.64
CA ARG A 331 17.88 28.29 6.33
C ARG A 331 19.15 28.40 5.47
N LYS A 332 19.12 29.25 4.43
CA LYS A 332 20.26 29.52 3.57
C LYS A 332 20.17 30.95 3.04
N GLY A 333 21.27 31.70 3.02
CA GLY A 333 21.34 33.06 2.50
C GLY A 333 20.53 34.08 3.31
N ASN A 334 20.01 35.09 2.63
CA ASN A 334 19.16 36.15 3.19
C ASN A 334 17.83 36.19 2.42
N LEU A 335 16.78 35.66 3.02
CA LEU A 335 15.46 35.51 2.41
C LEU A 335 14.86 36.88 2.04
N GLU A 336 14.94 37.84 2.95
CA GLU A 336 14.36 39.18 2.79
C GLU A 336 15.00 39.94 1.60
N GLN A 337 16.35 39.91 1.53
CA GLN A 337 17.09 40.47 0.40
C GLN A 337 16.75 39.72 -0.90
N GLY A 338 16.64 38.38 -0.86
CA GLY A 338 16.31 37.58 -2.03
C GLY A 338 14.94 37.91 -2.62
N PHE A 339 13.94 38.22 -1.78
CA PHE A 339 12.63 38.69 -2.26
C PHE A 339 12.68 40.17 -2.69
N ALA A 340 13.46 41.01 -2.03
CA ALA A 340 13.63 42.40 -2.45
C ALA A 340 14.32 42.51 -3.85
N ASP A 341 15.19 41.56 -4.15
CA ASP A 341 15.87 41.47 -5.44
C ASP A 341 15.00 40.87 -6.55
N ALA A 342 13.84 40.29 -6.24
CA ALA A 342 12.97 39.65 -7.21
C ALA A 342 12.21 40.70 -8.07
N ASP A 343 12.06 40.40 -9.37
CA ASP A 343 11.21 41.18 -10.28
C ASP A 343 9.77 40.64 -10.27
N LEU A 344 9.59 39.34 -9.96
CA LEU A 344 8.31 38.66 -9.81
C LEU A 344 8.32 37.84 -8.54
N VAL A 345 7.24 37.92 -7.76
CA VAL A 345 7.00 37.04 -6.61
C VAL A 345 5.69 36.29 -6.83
N VAL A 346 5.75 34.97 -6.73
CA VAL A 346 4.59 34.09 -6.85
C VAL A 346 4.41 33.35 -5.52
N GLU A 347 3.19 33.30 -5.01
CA GLU A 347 2.82 32.53 -3.81
C GLU A 347 1.57 31.71 -4.10
N GLN A 348 1.60 30.42 -3.72
CA GLN A 348 0.48 29.48 -3.90
C GLN A 348 0.42 28.51 -2.72
N THR A 349 -0.79 28.01 -2.45
CA THR A 349 -1.02 26.91 -1.51
C THR A 349 -1.41 25.66 -2.28
N TYR A 350 -0.79 24.53 -1.92
CA TYR A 350 -1.02 23.21 -2.50
C TYR A 350 -1.50 22.27 -1.41
N GLU A 351 -2.42 21.37 -1.75
CA GLU A 351 -2.93 20.37 -0.83
C GLU A 351 -2.76 18.97 -1.42
N THR A 352 -2.37 18.02 -0.56
CA THR A 352 -2.34 16.60 -0.90
C THR A 352 -3.20 15.84 0.11
N GLN A 353 -3.97 14.86 -0.38
CA GLN A 353 -4.86 14.06 0.46
C GLN A 353 -4.14 12.89 1.13
N ALA A 354 -4.79 12.31 2.16
CA ALA A 354 -4.45 10.99 2.67
C ALA A 354 -4.66 9.93 1.57
N VAL A 355 -3.72 8.98 1.46
CA VAL A 355 -3.78 7.91 0.45
C VAL A 355 -3.50 6.58 1.10
N GLU A 356 -4.35 5.58 0.84
CA GLU A 356 -4.15 4.19 1.21
C GLU A 356 -3.13 3.52 0.28
N HIS A 357 -2.24 2.70 0.83
CA HIS A 357 -1.25 1.92 0.06
C HIS A 357 -1.93 0.96 -0.92
N ALA A 358 -3.03 0.37 -0.52
CA ALA A 358 -3.85 -0.55 -1.30
C ALA A 358 -3.03 -1.73 -1.87
N TYR A 359 -2.08 -2.27 -1.10
CA TYR A 359 -1.46 -3.54 -1.44
C TYR A 359 -2.51 -4.66 -1.44
N LEU A 360 -2.35 -5.64 -2.35
CA LEU A 360 -3.39 -6.67 -2.55
C LEU A 360 -3.44 -7.70 -1.42
N GLU A 361 -2.31 -7.99 -0.76
CA GLU A 361 -2.27 -8.85 0.42
C GLU A 361 -2.66 -8.04 1.66
N PRO A 362 -3.83 -8.25 2.31
CA PRO A 362 -4.13 -7.67 3.61
C PRO A 362 -3.10 -8.12 4.68
N GLU A 363 -3.14 -7.53 5.85
CA GLU A 363 -2.32 -7.93 6.99
C GLU A 363 -2.61 -9.37 7.34
N ALA A 364 -1.55 -10.17 7.46
CA ALA A 364 -1.63 -11.57 7.84
C ALA A 364 -0.36 -12.01 8.57
N GLY A 365 -0.50 -12.91 9.52
CA GLY A 365 0.64 -13.45 10.26
C GLY A 365 0.30 -14.68 11.07
N ILE A 366 1.35 -15.39 11.47
CA ILE A 366 1.27 -16.51 12.42
C ILE A 366 2.31 -16.29 13.50
N ALA A 367 1.96 -16.55 14.74
CA ALA A 367 2.90 -16.65 15.84
C ALA A 367 2.80 -17.99 16.54
N TYR A 368 3.91 -18.50 17.05
CA TYR A 368 3.99 -19.71 17.86
C TYR A 368 5.22 -19.68 18.77
N VAL A 369 5.18 -20.46 19.83
CA VAL A 369 6.34 -20.70 20.72
C VAL A 369 6.86 -22.10 20.42
N ASP A 370 8.16 -22.23 20.15
CA ASP A 370 8.77 -23.53 19.89
C ASP A 370 9.25 -24.20 21.20
N HIS A 371 9.75 -25.43 21.08
CA HIS A 371 10.19 -26.24 22.23
C HIS A 371 11.42 -25.65 22.98
N ASP A 372 12.14 -24.72 22.35
CA ASP A 372 13.25 -24.00 22.97
C ASP A 372 12.80 -22.68 23.64
N ASP A 373 11.49 -22.49 23.81
CA ASP A 373 10.86 -21.27 24.33
C ASP A 373 11.22 -20.02 23.51
N VAL A 374 11.33 -20.18 22.18
CA VAL A 374 11.53 -19.07 21.24
C VAL A 374 10.18 -18.66 20.64
N VAL A 375 9.80 -17.40 20.86
CA VAL A 375 8.61 -16.82 20.25
C VAL A 375 8.92 -16.50 18.80
N THR A 376 8.25 -17.18 17.88
CA THR A 376 8.44 -17.01 16.44
C THR A 376 7.21 -16.35 15.83
N VAL A 377 7.42 -15.25 15.10
CA VAL A 377 6.40 -14.57 14.29
C VAL A 377 6.77 -14.69 12.82
N VAL A 378 5.84 -15.18 12.00
CA VAL A 378 5.94 -15.26 10.54
C VAL A 378 4.97 -14.24 9.96
N SER A 379 5.46 -13.22 9.30
CA SER A 379 4.64 -12.09 8.83
C SER A 379 5.32 -11.38 7.65
N PRO A 380 4.55 -10.78 6.71
CA PRO A 380 5.12 -9.84 5.76
C PRO A 380 5.68 -8.62 6.52
N SER A 381 6.87 -8.17 6.14
CA SER A 381 7.54 -7.04 6.78
C SER A 381 8.46 -6.34 5.78
N GLN A 382 8.59 -5.03 5.93
CA GLN A 382 9.58 -4.22 5.21
C GLN A 382 10.80 -3.89 6.10
N ASN A 383 10.73 -4.20 7.41
CA ASN A 383 11.80 -3.91 8.38
C ASN A 383 11.92 -5.02 9.44
N ILE A 384 12.30 -6.21 9.02
CA ILE A 384 12.34 -7.42 9.84
C ILE A 384 13.21 -7.30 11.09
N THR A 385 14.37 -6.62 11.00
CA THR A 385 15.28 -6.46 12.13
C THR A 385 14.67 -5.55 13.19
N HIS A 386 14.08 -4.43 12.78
CA HIS A 386 13.40 -3.51 13.67
C HIS A 386 12.19 -4.19 14.34
N HIS A 387 11.33 -4.87 13.57
CA HIS A 387 10.19 -5.62 14.11
C HIS A 387 10.62 -6.64 15.18
N ARG A 388 11.73 -7.36 14.95
CA ARG A 388 12.25 -8.30 15.93
C ARG A 388 12.66 -7.61 17.24
N HIS A 389 13.33 -6.45 17.15
CA HIS A 389 13.74 -5.68 18.33
C HIS A 389 12.56 -5.12 19.11
N MET A 390 11.58 -4.53 18.39
CA MET A 390 10.36 -4.00 19.02
C MET A 390 9.54 -5.12 19.67
N LEU A 391 9.38 -6.25 18.97
CA LEU A 391 8.66 -7.39 19.50
C LEU A 391 9.29 -7.90 20.80
N ALA A 392 10.62 -8.01 20.84
CA ALA A 392 11.35 -8.46 22.03
C ALA A 392 11.09 -7.55 23.26
N LYS A 393 11.01 -6.24 23.03
CA LYS A 393 10.70 -5.26 24.08
C LYS A 393 9.24 -5.35 24.54
N ILE A 394 8.30 -5.47 23.62
CA ILE A 394 6.86 -5.55 23.91
C ILE A 394 6.52 -6.79 24.73
N ILE A 395 7.06 -7.96 24.36
CA ILE A 395 6.78 -9.21 25.05
C ILE A 395 7.74 -9.50 26.23
N ASP A 396 8.60 -8.55 26.58
CA ASP A 396 9.63 -8.67 27.63
C ASP A 396 10.44 -9.96 27.54
N ARG A 397 11.02 -10.21 26.36
CA ARG A 397 11.89 -11.37 26.13
C ARG A 397 13.26 -10.95 25.59
N PRO A 398 14.33 -11.62 26.00
CA PRO A 398 15.64 -11.37 25.41
C PRO A 398 15.62 -11.66 23.90
N ILE A 399 16.37 -10.88 23.13
CA ILE A 399 16.35 -10.90 21.65
C ILE A 399 16.65 -12.29 21.05
N ASN A 400 17.45 -13.12 21.73
CA ASN A 400 17.75 -14.50 21.33
C ASN A 400 16.56 -15.47 21.52
N LYS A 401 15.53 -15.06 22.27
CA LYS A 401 14.26 -15.79 22.45
C LYS A 401 13.15 -15.28 21.54
N VAL A 402 13.46 -14.41 20.59
CA VAL A 402 12.53 -13.89 19.59
C VAL A 402 13.08 -14.12 18.18
N ARG A 403 12.25 -14.75 17.34
CA ARG A 403 12.52 -14.98 15.93
C ARG A 403 11.45 -14.30 15.09
N PHE A 404 11.86 -13.50 14.11
CA PHE A 404 10.96 -12.93 13.12
C PHE A 404 11.32 -13.49 11.74
N ILE A 405 10.37 -14.16 11.10
CA ILE A 405 10.53 -14.76 9.77
C ILE A 405 9.70 -13.94 8.78
N MET A 406 10.38 -13.35 7.80
CA MET A 406 9.69 -12.64 6.73
C MET A 406 9.05 -13.63 5.77
N SER A 407 7.73 -13.64 5.70
CA SER A 407 7.00 -14.30 4.61
C SER A 407 7.17 -13.53 3.30
N PRO A 408 6.85 -14.11 2.14
CA PRO A 408 6.66 -13.32 0.92
C PRO A 408 5.71 -12.15 1.19
N VAL A 409 6.04 -10.97 0.64
CA VAL A 409 5.28 -9.73 0.84
C VAL A 409 4.43 -9.46 -0.38
N GLY A 410 3.11 -9.49 -0.23
CA GLY A 410 2.12 -9.28 -1.30
C GLY A 410 1.84 -7.81 -1.62
N GLY A 411 2.90 -6.98 -1.62
CA GLY A 411 2.88 -5.53 -1.70
C GLY A 411 2.99 -4.89 -0.32
N GLY A 412 3.55 -3.69 -0.26
CA GLY A 412 3.70 -2.95 0.99
C GLY A 412 3.75 -1.45 0.76
N PHE A 413 4.64 -0.98 -0.11
CA PHE A 413 4.79 0.44 -0.50
C PHE A 413 5.08 1.39 0.67
N GLY A 414 5.54 0.85 1.81
CA GLY A 414 5.71 1.53 3.08
C GLY A 414 4.72 1.06 4.16
N GLY A 415 3.52 0.60 3.80
CA GLY A 415 2.48 0.24 4.75
C GLY A 415 2.73 -1.02 5.59
N LYS A 416 3.78 -1.79 5.29
CA LYS A 416 4.23 -2.95 6.09
C LYS A 416 5.58 -2.68 6.77
N GLU A 417 5.91 -1.41 6.99
CA GLU A 417 7.11 -0.98 7.73
C GLU A 417 6.86 -0.94 9.24
N ASP A 418 5.65 -0.58 9.66
CA ASP A 418 5.25 -0.55 11.06
C ASP A 418 4.75 -1.92 11.53
N MET A 419 4.88 -2.18 12.85
CA MET A 419 4.44 -3.40 13.51
C MET A 419 3.06 -3.19 14.12
N ILE A 420 1.99 -3.66 13.47
CA ILE A 420 0.59 -3.34 13.82
C ILE A 420 -0.07 -4.43 14.66
N TYR A 421 0.11 -5.72 14.28
CA TYR A 421 -0.62 -6.86 14.86
C TYR A 421 0.30 -7.95 15.41
N GLN A 422 1.58 -7.91 15.12
CA GLN A 422 2.53 -8.97 15.42
C GLN A 422 2.73 -9.15 16.93
N GLY A 423 2.62 -8.04 17.70
CA GLY A 423 2.66 -8.08 19.15
C GLY A 423 1.45 -8.85 19.74
N MET A 424 0.26 -8.58 19.24
CA MET A 424 -0.96 -9.30 19.65
C MET A 424 -0.88 -10.80 19.38
N LEU A 425 -0.38 -11.17 18.19
CA LEU A 425 -0.15 -12.57 17.81
C LEU A 425 0.82 -13.27 18.76
N ALA A 426 1.94 -12.63 19.07
CA ALA A 426 2.95 -13.18 19.97
C ALA A 426 2.41 -13.40 21.38
N LEU A 427 1.70 -12.40 21.93
CA LEU A 427 1.07 -12.50 23.25
C LEU A 427 0.07 -13.65 23.32
N ALA A 428 -0.81 -13.78 22.31
CA ALA A 428 -1.78 -14.86 22.26
C ALA A 428 -1.11 -16.24 22.13
N ALA A 429 -0.06 -16.36 21.30
CA ALA A 429 0.69 -17.60 21.18
C ALA A 429 1.41 -17.99 22.49
N MET A 430 1.93 -17.01 23.23
CA MET A 430 2.53 -17.23 24.56
C MET A 430 1.46 -17.64 25.58
N LYS A 431 0.29 -17.02 25.56
CA LYS A 431 -0.82 -17.27 26.51
C LYS A 431 -1.48 -18.64 26.29
N THR A 432 -1.59 -19.07 25.02
CA THR A 432 -2.28 -20.34 24.66
C THR A 432 -1.33 -21.53 24.51
N GLY A 433 -0.04 -21.30 24.27
CA GLY A 433 0.92 -22.35 23.91
C GLY A 433 0.66 -22.98 22.53
N ALA A 434 -0.27 -22.44 21.74
CA ALA A 434 -0.65 -22.92 20.42
C ALA A 434 -0.23 -21.93 19.31
N PRO A 435 -0.07 -22.39 18.05
CA PRO A 435 0.08 -21.47 16.92
C PRO A 435 -1.18 -20.60 16.76
N VAL A 436 -1.01 -19.30 16.54
CA VAL A 436 -2.11 -18.36 16.35
C VAL A 436 -1.95 -17.66 15.00
N ARG A 437 -3.01 -17.67 14.17
CA ARG A 437 -3.09 -16.96 12.88
C ARG A 437 -4.03 -15.78 12.95
N LEU A 438 -3.63 -14.68 12.31
CA LEU A 438 -4.50 -13.54 12.04
C LEU A 438 -4.47 -13.23 10.55
N VAL A 439 -5.62 -12.92 9.98
CA VAL A 439 -5.77 -12.38 8.62
C VAL A 439 -6.84 -11.29 8.68
N TYR A 440 -6.47 -10.06 8.33
CA TYR A 440 -7.41 -8.96 8.28
C TYR A 440 -8.32 -9.04 7.04
N THR A 441 -9.54 -8.56 7.18
CA THR A 441 -10.36 -8.19 6.02
C THR A 441 -9.77 -6.96 5.33
N ARG A 442 -10.28 -6.62 4.16
CA ARG A 442 -9.85 -5.39 3.48
C ARG A 442 -10.25 -4.13 4.24
N GLU A 443 -11.45 -4.13 4.85
CA GLU A 443 -11.91 -3.04 5.69
C GLU A 443 -11.00 -2.85 6.90
N GLU A 444 -10.66 -3.92 7.62
CA GLU A 444 -9.73 -3.87 8.75
C GLU A 444 -8.36 -3.32 8.33
N SER A 445 -7.84 -3.78 7.19
CA SER A 445 -6.59 -3.28 6.62
C SER A 445 -6.66 -1.76 6.38
N ILE A 446 -7.74 -1.27 5.75
CA ILE A 446 -7.90 0.15 5.44
C ILE A 446 -8.04 1.01 6.70
N ILE A 447 -8.83 0.60 7.70
CA ILE A 447 -9.09 1.44 8.89
C ILE A 447 -7.95 1.45 9.90
N SER A 448 -7.07 0.43 9.91
CA SER A 448 -6.08 0.24 10.97
C SER A 448 -4.63 0.49 10.56
N THR A 449 -4.34 0.56 9.25
CA THR A 449 -2.97 0.75 8.77
C THR A 449 -2.65 2.22 8.51
N ALA A 450 -1.36 2.56 8.56
CA ALA A 450 -0.90 3.93 8.32
C ALA A 450 -1.23 4.40 6.89
N LYS A 451 -1.42 5.71 6.73
CA LYS A 451 -1.70 6.38 5.44
C LYS A 451 -0.52 7.24 4.98
N ARG A 452 -0.58 7.74 3.74
CA ARG A 452 0.27 8.85 3.33
C ARG A 452 -0.14 10.10 4.09
N HIS A 453 0.82 10.82 4.63
CA HIS A 453 0.59 12.13 5.25
C HIS A 453 -0.11 13.07 4.27
N PRO A 454 -1.35 13.51 4.54
CA PRO A 454 -1.89 14.67 3.84
C PRO A 454 -1.11 15.90 4.25
N ALA A 455 -0.97 16.85 3.34
CA ALA A 455 -0.16 18.04 3.57
C ALA A 455 -0.78 19.28 2.96
N ARG A 456 -0.68 20.41 3.68
CA ARG A 456 -0.90 21.75 3.17
C ARG A 456 0.46 22.43 3.01
N ILE A 457 0.75 22.95 1.81
CA ILE A 457 2.07 23.46 1.43
C ILE A 457 1.91 24.86 0.88
N THR A 458 2.41 25.86 1.61
CA THR A 458 2.54 27.23 1.09
C THR A 458 3.92 27.39 0.49
N TYR A 459 3.96 27.70 -0.80
CA TYR A 459 5.18 27.88 -1.57
C TYR A 459 5.23 29.30 -2.12
N LYS A 460 6.29 30.05 -1.79
CA LYS A 460 6.53 31.40 -2.27
C LYS A 460 7.90 31.47 -2.93
N MET A 461 7.97 31.97 -4.15
CA MET A 461 9.19 32.05 -4.95
C MET A 461 9.36 33.45 -5.54
N GLY A 462 10.57 34.00 -5.38
CA GLY A 462 11.03 35.23 -6.05
C GLY A 462 11.88 34.87 -7.27
N LEU A 463 11.66 35.56 -8.38
CA LEU A 463 12.35 35.33 -9.64
C LEU A 463 12.78 36.67 -10.29
N LYS A 464 13.82 36.62 -11.10
CA LYS A 464 14.16 37.64 -12.06
C LYS A 464 13.31 37.51 -13.34
N ASN A 465 13.21 38.58 -14.13
CA ASN A 465 12.53 38.55 -15.44
C ASN A 465 13.14 37.52 -16.41
N ASP A 466 14.41 37.16 -16.23
CA ASP A 466 15.10 36.12 -17.01
C ASP A 466 14.85 34.69 -16.48
N GLY A 467 14.00 34.52 -15.48
CA GLY A 467 13.62 33.21 -14.91
C GLY A 467 14.53 32.70 -13.79
N ARG A 468 15.60 33.38 -13.39
CA ARG A 468 16.48 32.96 -12.30
C ARG A 468 15.78 33.10 -10.94
N ILE A 469 15.81 32.05 -10.12
CA ILE A 469 15.29 32.07 -8.76
C ILE A 469 16.17 32.92 -7.87
N THR A 470 15.57 33.84 -7.10
CA THR A 470 16.26 34.72 -6.13
C THR A 470 16.01 34.27 -4.69
N ALA A 471 14.79 33.76 -4.37
CA ALA A 471 14.40 33.32 -3.04
C ALA A 471 13.31 32.27 -3.08
N VAL A 472 13.26 31.42 -2.05
CA VAL A 472 12.16 30.47 -1.81
C VAL A 472 11.79 30.47 -0.32
N SER A 473 10.50 30.63 -0.03
CA SER A 473 9.90 30.30 1.27
C SER A 473 8.96 29.11 1.08
N PHE A 474 9.19 28.05 1.88
CA PHE A 474 8.43 26.81 1.82
C PHE A 474 7.95 26.45 3.21
N ARG A 475 6.63 26.44 3.41
CA ARG A 475 6.00 25.99 4.65
C ARG A 475 5.10 24.81 4.35
N MET A 476 5.33 23.66 5.01
CA MET A 476 4.56 22.44 4.84
C MET A 476 4.08 21.94 6.19
N ILE A 477 2.79 21.76 6.32
CA ILE A 477 2.15 21.15 7.49
C ILE A 477 1.57 19.82 7.06
N CYS A 478 2.02 18.76 7.73
CA CYS A 478 1.61 17.40 7.47
C CYS A 478 0.84 16.82 8.64
N ASP A 479 -0.29 16.22 8.35
CA ASP A 479 -1.05 15.45 9.34
C ASP A 479 -0.36 14.09 9.58
N GLY A 480 0.17 13.92 10.79
CA GLY A 480 0.77 12.67 11.28
C GLY A 480 -0.25 11.67 11.79
N GLY A 481 -1.50 12.10 11.98
CA GLY A 481 -2.52 11.29 12.65
C GLY A 481 -2.25 11.10 14.13
N ALA A 482 -2.85 10.06 14.70
CA ALA A 482 -2.86 9.83 16.15
C ALA A 482 -1.50 9.43 16.75
N TYR A 483 -0.52 9.00 15.92
CA TYR A 483 0.78 8.50 16.39
C TYR A 483 1.92 8.90 15.46
N GLY A 484 3.12 9.11 16.04
CA GLY A 484 4.26 9.67 15.33
C GLY A 484 4.93 8.72 14.33
N LEU A 485 4.97 7.42 14.63
CA LEU A 485 5.51 6.36 13.77
C LEU A 485 6.77 6.76 12.97
N SER A 486 6.64 6.95 11.65
CA SER A 486 7.72 7.35 10.74
C SER A 486 7.64 8.83 10.32
N THR A 487 6.75 9.63 10.91
CA THR A 487 6.49 11.03 10.55
C THR A 487 7.75 11.89 10.53
N GLU A 488 8.61 11.80 11.56
CA GLU A 488 9.87 12.56 11.61
C GLU A 488 10.74 12.32 10.37
N GLY A 489 10.90 11.06 9.96
CA GLY A 489 11.70 10.70 8.78
C GLY A 489 11.09 11.22 7.47
N VAL A 490 9.77 11.18 7.36
CA VAL A 490 9.02 11.71 6.21
C VAL A 490 9.20 13.23 6.10
N MET A 491 9.08 13.95 7.23
CA MET A 491 9.28 15.41 7.28
C MET A 491 10.72 15.81 6.91
N ARG A 492 11.73 15.07 7.42
CA ARG A 492 13.14 15.29 7.05
C ARG A 492 13.34 15.16 5.53
N LYS A 493 12.80 14.12 4.92
CA LYS A 493 12.95 13.92 3.48
C LYS A 493 12.17 14.93 2.65
N ALA A 494 10.98 15.33 3.08
CA ALA A 494 10.23 16.40 2.44
C ALA A 494 11.01 17.72 2.45
N ALA A 495 11.59 18.10 3.59
CA ALA A 495 12.40 19.31 3.72
C ALA A 495 13.66 19.29 2.83
N ILE A 496 14.37 18.13 2.80
CA ILE A 496 15.57 17.97 1.95
C ILE A 496 15.24 18.10 0.46
N LEU A 497 14.05 17.74 0.03
CA LEU A 497 13.67 17.72 -1.40
C LEU A 497 12.74 18.88 -1.80
N SER A 498 12.43 19.80 -0.88
CA SER A 498 11.45 20.87 -1.10
C SER A 498 11.82 21.91 -2.17
N CYS A 499 13.10 22.01 -2.54
CA CYS A 499 13.54 22.91 -3.62
C CYS A 499 13.77 22.18 -4.94
N GLY A 500 13.47 20.88 -5.04
CA GLY A 500 13.77 20.12 -6.25
C GLY A 500 15.27 20.12 -6.59
N PRO A 501 15.62 19.90 -7.87
CA PRO A 501 17.00 19.91 -8.35
C PRO A 501 17.49 21.31 -8.72
N TYR A 502 16.96 22.36 -8.07
CA TYR A 502 17.21 23.74 -8.43
C TYR A 502 18.17 24.44 -7.48
N ASN A 503 18.99 25.33 -8.06
CA ASN A 503 19.91 26.18 -7.30
C ASN A 503 19.16 27.39 -6.74
N VAL A 504 18.90 27.37 -5.43
CA VAL A 504 18.21 28.45 -4.71
C VAL A 504 19.23 29.17 -3.82
N PRO A 505 19.52 30.45 -4.05
CA PRO A 505 20.51 31.19 -3.27
C PRO A 505 20.03 31.54 -1.86
N ASN A 506 18.76 31.93 -1.70
CA ASN A 506 18.17 32.35 -0.43
C ASN A 506 16.91 31.53 -0.15
N LEU A 507 16.83 30.89 1.01
CA LEU A 507 15.65 30.09 1.33
C LEU A 507 15.37 29.99 2.83
N GLU A 508 14.10 29.81 3.09
CA GLU A 508 13.53 29.40 4.37
C GLU A 508 12.58 28.23 4.15
N ILE A 509 12.83 27.11 4.82
CA ILE A 509 12.00 25.90 4.76
C ILE A 509 11.57 25.58 6.17
N ASP A 510 10.27 25.39 6.37
CA ASP A 510 9.65 24.94 7.61
C ASP A 510 8.69 23.80 7.30
N VAL A 511 9.02 22.59 7.78
CA VAL A 511 8.19 21.40 7.63
C VAL A 511 7.76 20.89 8.99
N TYR A 512 6.45 20.79 9.21
CA TYR A 512 5.84 20.35 10.45
C TYR A 512 5.13 19.00 10.26
N GLY A 513 5.38 18.05 11.14
CA GLY A 513 4.54 16.88 11.35
C GLY A 513 3.68 17.12 12.58
N VAL A 514 2.38 16.91 12.49
CA VAL A 514 1.42 17.31 13.51
C VAL A 514 0.55 16.12 13.92
N TYR A 515 0.33 15.95 15.22
CA TYR A 515 -0.63 14.99 15.75
C TYR A 515 -2.06 15.45 15.55
N THR A 516 -2.94 14.54 15.18
CA THR A 516 -4.40 14.72 15.09
C THR A 516 -5.10 13.44 15.55
N HIS A 517 -6.44 13.43 15.58
CA HIS A 517 -7.20 12.21 15.87
C HIS A 517 -7.61 11.45 14.60
N ASN A 518 -6.86 11.66 13.51
CA ASN A 518 -6.98 10.87 12.29
C ASN A 518 -6.21 9.53 12.42
N THR A 519 -6.51 8.58 11.53
CA THR A 519 -5.70 7.36 11.39
C THR A 519 -4.23 7.74 11.21
N PRO A 520 -3.28 7.06 11.89
CA PRO A 520 -1.87 7.38 11.82
C PRO A 520 -1.34 7.46 10.38
N SER A 521 -0.48 8.44 10.13
CA SER A 521 0.28 8.54 8.90
C SER A 521 1.65 7.90 9.06
N GLY A 522 2.12 7.20 8.02
CA GLY A 522 3.37 6.45 8.08
C GLY A 522 4.15 6.50 6.78
N ALA A 523 5.08 5.58 6.64
CA ALA A 523 5.87 5.42 5.44
C ALA A 523 4.99 5.11 4.23
N PHE A 524 5.11 5.89 3.18
CA PHE A 524 4.52 5.60 1.87
C PHE A 524 5.54 5.91 0.78
N ARG A 525 5.55 5.14 -0.30
CA ARG A 525 6.46 5.25 -1.45
C ARG A 525 6.80 6.72 -1.75
N THR A 526 8.12 7.05 -1.83
CA THR A 526 8.74 8.36 -1.89
C THR A 526 8.98 9.07 -0.55
N PHE A 527 8.28 8.68 0.54
CA PHE A 527 8.60 9.07 1.92
C PHE A 527 8.72 10.60 2.11
N GLY A 528 7.68 11.36 1.71
CA GLY A 528 7.63 12.82 1.80
C GLY A 528 8.04 13.57 0.52
N ALA A 529 8.90 12.96 -0.32
CA ALA A 529 9.37 13.60 -1.55
C ALA A 529 8.25 13.95 -2.53
N MET A 530 7.21 13.10 -2.66
CA MET A 530 6.14 13.34 -3.63
C MET A 530 5.34 14.58 -3.28
N GLN A 531 5.03 14.82 -2.00
CA GLN A 531 4.27 15.98 -1.55
C GLN A 531 5.04 17.26 -1.86
N SER A 532 6.33 17.34 -1.46
CA SER A 532 7.16 18.51 -1.73
C SER A 532 7.41 18.74 -3.22
N GLN A 533 7.71 17.67 -3.98
CA GLN A 533 7.96 17.78 -5.42
C GLN A 533 6.71 18.17 -6.22
N PHE A 534 5.52 17.70 -5.81
CA PHE A 534 4.26 18.15 -6.43
C PHE A 534 4.12 19.68 -6.34
N ALA A 535 4.33 20.26 -5.15
CA ALA A 535 4.26 21.70 -4.96
C ALA A 535 5.36 22.43 -5.76
N THR A 536 6.62 21.95 -5.66
CA THR A 536 7.77 22.58 -6.31
C THR A 536 7.63 22.62 -7.83
N GLU A 537 7.33 21.49 -8.45
CA GLU A 537 7.26 21.38 -9.91
C GLU A 537 6.04 22.09 -10.49
N SER A 538 4.89 22.02 -9.79
CA SER A 538 3.70 22.80 -10.16
C SER A 538 3.96 24.31 -10.05
N HIS A 539 4.71 24.73 -9.01
CA HIS A 539 5.07 26.13 -8.83
C HIS A 539 6.02 26.64 -9.92
N MET A 540 6.98 25.81 -10.36
CA MET A 540 7.85 26.12 -11.49
C MET A 540 7.07 26.36 -12.79
N ASP A 541 6.04 25.54 -13.06
CA ASP A 541 5.18 25.72 -14.25
C ASP A 541 4.37 27.02 -14.18
N ILE A 542 3.80 27.36 -13.00
CA ILE A 542 3.08 28.61 -12.77
C ILE A 542 4.02 29.82 -12.96
N CYS A 543 5.25 29.73 -12.46
CA CYS A 543 6.25 30.79 -12.64
C CYS A 543 6.66 30.96 -14.11
N ALA A 544 6.85 29.86 -14.84
CA ALA A 544 7.13 29.87 -16.27
C ALA A 544 6.00 30.55 -17.04
N GLU A 545 4.73 30.20 -16.78
CA GLU A 545 3.56 30.83 -17.39
C GLU A 545 3.52 32.35 -17.15
N LYS A 546 3.73 32.79 -15.91
CA LYS A 546 3.71 34.23 -15.53
C LYS A 546 4.85 35.04 -16.17
N LEU A 547 5.99 34.42 -16.41
CA LEU A 547 7.15 35.05 -17.09
C LEU A 547 7.10 34.93 -18.63
N GLY A 548 6.15 34.14 -19.17
CA GLY A 548 6.11 33.82 -20.60
C GLY A 548 7.26 32.92 -21.07
N LEU A 549 7.88 32.17 -20.14
CA LEU A 549 8.97 31.25 -20.42
C LEU A 549 8.45 29.83 -20.71
N ASP A 550 9.24 29.08 -21.46
CA ASP A 550 9.01 27.65 -21.63
C ASP A 550 9.29 26.88 -20.33
N PRO A 551 8.45 25.89 -19.95
CA PRO A 551 8.68 25.07 -18.75
C PRO A 551 10.01 24.32 -18.73
N PHE A 552 10.56 23.91 -19.87
CA PHE A 552 11.91 23.33 -19.94
C PHE A 552 12.98 24.38 -19.74
N GLU A 553 12.77 25.59 -20.31
CA GLU A 553 13.72 26.69 -20.22
C GLU A 553 13.92 27.17 -18.78
N ILE A 554 12.84 27.44 -18.02
CA ILE A 554 12.96 27.88 -16.63
C ILE A 554 13.68 26.82 -15.77
N ARG A 555 13.50 25.53 -16.08
CA ARG A 555 14.21 24.44 -15.41
C ARG A 555 15.70 24.42 -15.77
N ARG A 556 16.06 24.64 -17.05
CA ARG A 556 17.47 24.75 -17.50
C ARG A 556 18.20 25.89 -16.84
N ILE A 557 17.54 27.05 -16.70
CA ILE A 557 18.11 28.24 -16.06
C ILE A 557 18.49 27.95 -14.60
N ASN A 558 17.67 27.18 -13.90
CA ASN A 558 17.79 27.01 -12.45
C ASN A 558 18.38 25.68 -12.01
N MET A 559 18.57 24.71 -12.92
CA MET A 559 19.03 23.37 -12.52
C MET A 559 20.43 23.40 -11.92
N MET A 560 20.68 22.53 -10.95
CA MET A 560 22.01 22.30 -10.39
C MET A 560 22.93 21.63 -11.41
N HIS A 561 24.22 21.97 -11.34
CA HIS A 561 25.30 21.40 -12.15
C HIS A 561 26.34 20.72 -11.26
N ASP A 562 27.33 20.08 -11.88
CA ASP A 562 28.49 19.54 -11.14
C ASP A 562 29.20 20.67 -10.37
N GLY A 563 29.50 20.40 -9.11
CA GLY A 563 30.06 21.36 -8.17
C GLY A 563 29.04 22.24 -7.45
N ALA A 564 27.75 22.20 -7.81
CA ALA A 564 26.73 22.95 -7.08
C ALA A 564 26.61 22.45 -5.63
N VAL A 565 26.31 23.37 -4.71
CA VAL A 565 26.08 23.05 -3.30
C VAL A 565 24.59 23.15 -2.99
N THR A 566 24.02 22.05 -2.53
CA THR A 566 22.60 21.98 -2.15
C THR A 566 22.31 22.87 -0.93
N HIS A 567 21.04 23.09 -0.63
CA HIS A 567 20.62 23.79 0.59
C HIS A 567 20.94 22.99 1.90
N THR A 568 21.25 21.70 1.77
CA THR A 568 21.74 20.85 2.89
C THR A 568 23.27 20.73 2.92
N GLN A 569 23.99 21.59 2.20
CA GLN A 569 25.46 21.69 2.15
C GLN A 569 26.16 20.49 1.48
N GLN A 570 25.46 19.71 0.68
CA GLN A 570 26.07 18.64 -0.11
C GLN A 570 26.62 19.22 -1.43
N THR A 571 27.91 19.02 -1.71
CA THR A 571 28.48 19.29 -3.03
C THR A 571 28.14 18.16 -3.99
N LEU A 572 27.55 18.50 -5.13
CA LEU A 572 27.14 17.54 -6.15
C LEU A 572 28.25 17.23 -7.13
N GLY A 573 28.39 15.97 -7.51
CA GLY A 573 29.20 15.50 -8.63
C GLY A 573 28.36 14.58 -9.51
N SER A 574 28.66 14.54 -10.81
CA SER A 574 27.94 13.67 -11.76
C SER A 574 26.44 13.98 -11.92
N VAL A 575 26.11 15.26 -12.08
CA VAL A 575 24.74 15.72 -12.30
C VAL A 575 24.30 15.47 -13.75
N SER A 576 23.19 14.75 -13.93
CA SER A 576 22.66 14.37 -15.26
C SER A 576 21.38 15.09 -15.65
N MET A 577 20.93 16.10 -14.87
CA MET A 577 19.63 16.75 -15.06
C MET A 577 19.46 17.32 -16.48
N GLY A 578 20.46 18.03 -17.02
CA GLY A 578 20.39 18.57 -18.38
C GLY A 578 20.16 17.50 -19.44
N ARG A 579 20.89 16.37 -19.35
CA ARG A 579 20.70 15.24 -20.29
C ARG A 579 19.32 14.60 -20.19
N VAL A 580 18.76 14.57 -18.99
CA VAL A 580 17.39 14.04 -18.76
C VAL A 580 16.36 14.97 -19.36
N LEU A 581 16.51 16.31 -19.18
CA LEU A 581 15.63 17.30 -19.80
C LEU A 581 15.67 17.24 -21.32
N ASP A 582 16.88 17.15 -21.93
CA ASP A 582 17.06 17.03 -23.38
C ASP A 582 16.39 15.77 -23.94
N ALA A 583 16.55 14.65 -23.24
CA ALA A 583 15.94 13.39 -23.63
C ALA A 583 14.40 13.43 -23.50
N ALA A 584 13.86 14.07 -22.46
CA ALA A 584 12.43 14.23 -22.25
C ALA A 584 11.81 15.13 -23.32
N GLU A 585 12.41 16.29 -23.59
CA GLU A 585 11.97 17.23 -24.61
C GLU A 585 11.92 16.58 -26.00
N LYS A 586 12.98 15.84 -26.35
CA LYS A 586 13.03 15.06 -27.59
C LYS A 586 11.96 13.96 -27.64
N ALA A 587 11.77 13.25 -26.56
CA ALA A 587 10.78 12.12 -26.50
C ALA A 587 9.35 12.62 -26.57
N CYS A 588 9.03 13.77 -25.95
CA CYS A 588 7.70 14.39 -26.00
C CYS A 588 7.42 15.08 -27.34
N ARG A 589 8.42 15.30 -28.20
CA ARG A 589 8.30 16.18 -29.38
C ARG A 589 7.79 17.55 -28.96
N TRP A 590 8.38 18.11 -27.90
CA TRP A 590 7.98 19.38 -27.33
C TRP A 590 8.26 20.49 -28.35
N ASP A 591 7.19 21.06 -28.94
CA ASP A 591 7.33 22.18 -29.85
C ASP A 591 7.51 23.48 -29.08
N THR A 592 8.49 24.28 -29.48
CA THR A 592 8.88 25.58 -28.88
C THR A 592 7.96 26.73 -29.27
N GLY A 593 6.73 26.48 -29.74
CA GLY A 593 5.72 27.50 -30.05
C GLY A 593 5.26 28.31 -28.82
N PRO A 594 4.63 29.50 -28.99
CA PRO A 594 4.16 30.32 -27.88
C PRO A 594 3.23 29.57 -26.94
N VAL A 595 3.40 29.80 -25.63
CA VAL A 595 2.74 29.08 -24.52
C VAL A 595 1.19 29.00 -24.64
N GLY A 596 0.56 29.98 -25.33
CA GLY A 596 -0.90 30.01 -25.53
C GLY A 596 -1.46 29.12 -26.64
N MET A 597 -0.63 28.57 -27.54
CA MET A 597 -1.10 27.76 -28.69
C MET A 597 -1.00 26.26 -28.51
N ARG A 598 -0.32 25.79 -27.46
CA ARG A 598 0.03 24.37 -27.27
C ARG A 598 -1.12 23.45 -26.83
N GLY A 599 -2.25 24.02 -26.42
CA GLY A 599 -3.43 23.25 -25.96
C GLY A 599 -4.59 23.16 -26.95
N GLN A 600 -4.65 24.01 -27.97
CA GLN A 600 -5.78 24.11 -28.90
C GLN A 600 -5.60 23.38 -30.23
N GLU A 601 -4.37 23.20 -30.73
CA GLU A 601 -4.14 22.57 -32.04
C GLU A 601 -4.10 21.03 -32.04
N ARG A 602 -4.19 20.37 -30.88
CA ARG A 602 -4.17 18.90 -30.79
C ARG A 602 -5.53 18.22 -31.07
N SER A 603 -6.62 18.98 -31.15
CA SER A 603 -7.94 18.43 -31.50
C SER A 603 -8.14 18.17 -33.00
N ASP A 604 -7.28 18.75 -33.86
CA ASP A 604 -7.47 18.72 -35.32
C ASP A 604 -6.53 17.80 -36.10
N LEU A 605 -5.57 17.16 -35.39
CA LEU A 605 -4.71 16.14 -36.00
C LEU A 605 -5.36 14.76 -35.87
N GLY A 606 -6.30 14.50 -36.76
CA GLY A 606 -6.79 13.15 -37.08
C GLY A 606 -5.65 12.33 -37.65
N GLY A 607 -4.89 11.68 -36.81
CA GLY A 607 -3.80 10.76 -37.13
C GLY A 607 -3.64 9.74 -36.02
N ASP A 608 -3.70 8.50 -36.41
CA ASP A 608 -3.45 7.28 -35.64
C ASP A 608 -2.18 7.39 -34.77
N ASP A 609 -2.31 7.95 -33.55
CA ASP A 609 -1.23 8.04 -32.57
C ASP A 609 -1.67 7.35 -31.26
N THR A 610 -1.35 6.08 -31.17
CA THR A 610 -1.64 5.19 -30.03
C THR A 610 -0.81 5.48 -28.77
N ARG A 611 -0.16 6.65 -28.66
CA ARG A 611 0.63 7.05 -27.49
C ARG A 611 -0.12 8.04 -26.60
N PRO A 612 -0.13 7.84 -25.26
CA PRO A 612 -0.80 8.76 -24.35
C PRO A 612 -0.19 10.15 -24.45
N PRO A 613 -1.01 11.22 -24.45
CA PRO A 613 -0.48 12.59 -24.46
C PRO A 613 0.33 12.84 -23.19
N CYS A 614 1.50 13.46 -23.34
CA CYS A 614 2.22 14.07 -22.22
C CYS A 614 1.37 15.22 -21.66
N THR A 615 0.44 14.92 -20.77
CA THR A 615 -0.28 15.94 -20.01
C THR A 615 0.56 16.36 -18.80
N LEU A 616 1.45 17.30 -19.00
CA LEU A 616 1.94 18.19 -17.95
C LEU A 616 0.93 19.32 -17.77
N GLY A 617 -0.22 19.02 -17.20
CA GLY A 617 -1.26 20.02 -17.00
C GLY A 617 -2.36 19.48 -16.11
N ALA A 618 -2.16 19.57 -14.79
CA ALA A 618 -3.29 19.53 -13.86
C ALA A 618 -4.16 20.76 -14.14
N ARG A 619 -5.42 20.58 -14.52
CA ARG A 619 -6.40 21.67 -14.55
C ARG A 619 -6.64 22.12 -13.11
N PHE A 620 -6.04 23.22 -12.72
CA PHE A 620 -6.33 23.87 -11.44
C PHE A 620 -7.73 24.50 -11.54
N ARG A 621 -8.65 24.12 -10.63
CA ARG A 621 -9.82 24.93 -10.36
C ARG A 621 -9.34 26.19 -9.65
N LYS A 622 -9.64 27.36 -10.21
CA LYS A 622 -9.54 28.63 -9.48
C LYS A 622 -10.48 28.54 -8.28
N THR A 623 -9.94 28.55 -7.09
CA THR A 623 -10.69 28.84 -5.87
C THR A 623 -10.87 30.36 -5.81
N GLY A 624 -11.98 30.82 -6.30
CA GLY A 624 -12.46 32.20 -6.20
C GLY A 624 -13.91 32.17 -6.66
N ASP A 625 -14.79 31.84 -5.75
CA ASP A 625 -16.06 32.41 -5.39
C ASP A 625 -16.87 31.40 -4.54
N ASP A 626 -17.43 31.93 -3.47
CA ASP A 626 -18.37 31.30 -2.56
C ASP A 626 -19.48 30.58 -3.32
N ASP A 627 -19.62 29.29 -3.08
CA ASP A 627 -20.90 28.57 -3.10
C ASP A 627 -20.76 27.28 -2.28
N ARG A 628 -20.92 27.43 -0.97
CA ARG A 628 -21.29 26.32 -0.09
C ARG A 628 -22.79 26.09 -0.26
N GLN A 629 -23.16 25.09 -1.04
CA GLN A 629 -24.46 24.47 -0.91
C GLN A 629 -24.30 23.02 -0.46
N GLU A 630 -24.99 22.75 0.63
CA GLU A 630 -25.20 21.52 1.35
C GLU A 630 -25.47 20.34 0.43
N VAL A 631 -24.79 19.21 0.71
CA VAL A 631 -25.36 17.89 0.44
C VAL A 631 -25.20 17.06 1.72
N ALA A 632 -26.34 16.63 2.23
CA ALA A 632 -26.55 15.81 3.41
C ALA A 632 -25.92 14.40 3.29
#